data_7774bfbc32dad5a1abcfdf849625b5d5
#
_entry.id   7774bfbc32dad5a1abcfdf849625b5d5
#
_cell.length_a   1.000
_cell.length_b   1.000
_cell.length_c   1.000
_cell.angle_alpha   90.00
_cell.angle_beta   90.00
_cell.angle_gamma   90.00
#
_symmetry.space_group_name_H-M   'P 1'
#
loop_
_entity.id
_entity.type
_entity.pdbx_description
1 polymer ?
#
loop_
_entity_poly.entity_id
_entity_poly.type
_entity_poly.pdbx_seq_one_letter_code
_entity_poly.pdbx_strand_id
1 'polypeptide(L)'
;MTKGMMYFPRMLDKIRLHLRGELHEDYQENFGALKAADGVCCNFLRVHHRDLIERVKQGGTDEEILEWCFEKGRRLNDGDLFVWNGFASKLGWRDSVTPRLEERKEKMGIADRDDIQCIPDLIDFDEGRFPEASKTP
;
A
#
# COMPACT_ATOMS: atom_id res chain seq x y z
N MET A 1 -3.67 6.61 -8.03
CA MET A 1 -4.80 6.72 -7.07
C MET A 1 -6.08 6.28 -7.72
N THR A 2 -6.95 5.65 -6.95
CA THR A 2 -8.30 5.31 -7.41
C THR A 2 -9.28 6.24 -6.72
N LYS A 3 -10.03 7.04 -7.49
CA LYS A 3 -10.97 8.06 -6.99
C LYS A 3 -10.32 8.97 -5.94
N GLY A 4 -9.05 9.29 -6.12
CA GLY A 4 -8.28 10.10 -5.21
C GLY A 4 -7.72 9.39 -3.98
N MET A 5 -7.86 8.08 -3.88
CA MET A 5 -7.35 7.29 -2.76
C MET A 5 -6.00 6.66 -3.09
N MET A 6 -4.99 6.98 -2.31
CA MET A 6 -3.65 6.39 -2.43
C MET A 6 -3.63 4.94 -1.96
N TYR A 7 -2.68 4.18 -2.47
CA TYR A 7 -2.40 2.80 -2.13
C TYR A 7 -3.43 1.78 -2.64
N PHE A 8 -4.68 2.16 -2.83
CA PHE A 8 -5.72 1.24 -3.27
C PHE A 8 -5.37 0.50 -4.57
N PRO A 9 -4.88 1.18 -5.63
CA PRO A 9 -4.49 0.47 -6.85
C PRO A 9 -3.39 -0.56 -6.60
N ARG A 10 -2.42 -0.21 -5.77
CA ARG A 10 -1.32 -1.13 -5.45
C ARG A 10 -1.81 -2.35 -4.71
N MET A 11 -2.73 -2.17 -3.77
CA MET A 11 -3.33 -3.28 -3.04
C MET A 11 -4.06 -4.23 -3.99
N LEU A 12 -4.82 -3.69 -4.94
CA LEU A 12 -5.52 -4.50 -5.92
C LEU A 12 -4.55 -5.24 -6.84
N ASP A 13 -3.47 -4.59 -7.26
CA ASP A 13 -2.46 -5.22 -8.11
C ASP A 13 -1.79 -6.40 -7.38
N LYS A 14 -1.52 -6.25 -6.09
CA LYS A 14 -0.99 -7.35 -5.27
C LYS A 14 -1.96 -8.52 -5.23
N ILE A 15 -3.25 -8.25 -5.06
CA ILE A 15 -4.28 -9.29 -5.05
C ILE A 15 -4.34 -10.00 -6.41
N ARG A 16 -4.27 -9.23 -7.50
CA ARG A 16 -4.27 -9.80 -8.85
C ARG A 16 -3.07 -10.71 -9.08
N LEU A 17 -1.89 -10.28 -8.63
CA LEU A 17 -0.68 -11.11 -8.72
C LEU A 17 -0.81 -12.37 -7.87
N HIS A 18 -1.35 -12.25 -6.67
CA HIS A 18 -1.60 -13.39 -5.80
C HIS A 18 -2.54 -14.41 -6.47
N LEU A 19 -3.60 -13.94 -7.09
CA LEU A 19 -4.58 -14.81 -7.76
C LEU A 19 -3.96 -15.54 -8.95
N ARG A 20 -2.93 -14.98 -9.58
CA ARG A 20 -2.20 -15.63 -10.68
C ARG A 20 -1.03 -16.46 -10.21
N GLY A 21 -0.78 -16.52 -8.91
CA GLY A 21 0.39 -17.21 -8.35
C GLY A 21 1.71 -16.50 -8.63
N GLU A 22 1.66 -15.21 -8.92
CA GLU A 22 2.83 -14.41 -9.32
C GLU A 22 3.30 -13.40 -8.28
N LEU A 23 2.67 -13.37 -7.10
CA LEU A 23 3.09 -12.44 -6.05
C LEU A 23 4.45 -12.88 -5.50
N HIS A 24 5.44 -11.98 -5.58
CA HIS A 24 6.79 -12.25 -5.10
C HIS A 24 6.77 -12.64 -3.62
N GLU A 25 7.60 -13.59 -3.22
CA GLU A 25 7.63 -14.12 -1.86
C GLU A 25 7.90 -13.05 -0.80
N ASP A 26 8.64 -11.99 -1.14
CA ASP A 26 8.91 -10.88 -0.23
C ASP A 26 7.64 -10.15 0.21
N TYR A 27 6.56 -10.28 -0.54
CA TYR A 27 5.28 -9.63 -0.24
C TYR A 27 4.27 -10.58 0.40
N GLN A 28 4.54 -11.88 0.47
CA GLN A 28 3.59 -12.86 1.01
C GLN A 28 3.34 -12.64 2.51
N GLU A 29 4.38 -12.36 3.27
CA GLU A 29 4.30 -12.18 4.71
C GLU A 29 3.33 -11.05 5.10
N ASN A 30 3.34 -9.98 4.33
CA ASN A 30 2.52 -8.78 4.63
C ASN A 30 1.22 -8.73 3.86
N PHE A 31 0.94 -9.74 3.05
CA PHE A 31 -0.26 -9.76 2.23
C PHE A 31 -1.49 -9.86 3.13
N GLY A 32 -2.27 -8.77 3.20
CA GLY A 32 -3.47 -8.71 4.02
C GLY A 32 -3.23 -8.63 5.53
N ALA A 33 -1.98 -8.51 5.99
CA ALA A 33 -1.67 -8.44 7.42
C ALA A 33 -2.27 -7.18 8.05
N LEU A 34 -2.90 -7.34 9.23
CA LEU A 34 -3.66 -6.29 9.89
C LEU A 34 -2.88 -5.00 10.17
N LYS A 35 -1.58 -5.11 10.44
CA LYS A 35 -0.74 -3.95 10.76
C LYS A 35 0.16 -3.55 9.60
N ALA A 36 -0.02 -4.17 8.43
CA ALA A 36 0.65 -3.77 7.21
C ALA A 36 -0.28 -2.89 6.37
N ALA A 37 0.23 -2.34 5.28
CA ALA A 37 -0.54 -1.41 4.45
C ALA A 37 -1.88 -1.97 3.97
N ASP A 38 -1.91 -3.25 3.55
CA ASP A 38 -3.14 -3.89 3.07
C ASP A 38 -4.19 -3.93 4.17
N GLY A 39 -3.82 -4.40 5.36
CA GLY A 39 -4.76 -4.52 6.47
C GLY A 39 -5.25 -3.17 6.97
N VAL A 40 -4.36 -2.18 7.01
CA VAL A 40 -4.72 -0.83 7.43
C VAL A 40 -5.69 -0.21 6.40
N CYS A 41 -5.43 -0.39 5.12
CA CYS A 41 -6.30 0.09 4.05
C CYS A 41 -7.69 -0.54 4.12
N CYS A 42 -7.74 -1.87 4.26
CA CYS A 42 -9.00 -2.59 4.40
C CYS A 42 -9.77 -2.17 5.64
N ASN A 43 -9.08 -2.00 6.77
CA ASN A 43 -9.72 -1.52 7.99
C ASN A 43 -10.27 -0.11 7.84
N PHE A 44 -9.54 0.76 7.14
CA PHE A 44 -10.02 2.13 6.89
C PHE A 44 -11.31 2.11 6.07
N LEU A 45 -11.40 1.20 5.12
CA LEU A 45 -12.60 1.01 4.29
C LEU A 45 -13.69 0.17 4.96
N ARG A 46 -13.38 -0.46 6.09
CA ARG A 46 -14.28 -1.36 6.82
C ARG A 46 -14.67 -2.60 6.01
N VAL A 47 -13.71 -3.15 5.27
CA VAL A 47 -13.88 -4.42 4.55
C VAL A 47 -12.83 -5.41 5.02
N HIS A 48 -13.11 -6.71 4.85
CA HIS A 48 -12.11 -7.74 5.12
C HIS A 48 -11.31 -8.02 3.85
N HIS A 49 -10.00 -8.18 4.01
CA HIS A 49 -9.11 -8.46 2.90
C HIS A 49 -9.54 -9.72 2.12
N ARG A 50 -9.96 -10.77 2.82
CA ARG A 50 -10.44 -12.00 2.17
C ARG A 50 -11.66 -11.77 1.28
N ASP A 51 -12.57 -10.89 1.70
CA ASP A 51 -13.76 -10.56 0.92
C ASP A 51 -13.38 -9.71 -0.30
N LEU A 52 -12.39 -8.85 -0.14
CA LEU A 52 -11.86 -8.06 -1.24
C LEU A 52 -11.21 -8.96 -2.30
N ILE A 53 -10.48 -10.00 -1.87
CA ILE A 53 -9.91 -10.98 -2.81
C ILE A 53 -11.03 -11.62 -3.65
N GLU A 54 -12.11 -12.04 -3.00
CA GLU A 54 -13.25 -12.63 -3.70
C GLU A 54 -13.90 -11.65 -4.68
N ARG A 55 -13.98 -10.36 -4.29
CA ARG A 55 -14.51 -9.35 -5.20
C ARG A 55 -13.60 -9.13 -6.41
N VAL A 56 -12.27 -9.11 -6.19
CA VAL A 56 -11.30 -8.95 -7.28
C VAL A 56 -11.39 -10.10 -8.28
N LYS A 57 -11.67 -11.32 -7.81
CA LYS A 57 -11.86 -12.47 -8.69
C LYS A 57 -12.98 -12.26 -9.71
N GLN A 58 -13.99 -11.48 -9.35
CA GLN A 58 -15.13 -11.20 -10.23
C GLN A 58 -14.76 -10.22 -11.36
N GLY A 59 -13.59 -9.62 -11.31
CA GLY A 59 -13.12 -8.68 -12.31
C GLY A 59 -13.66 -7.27 -12.10
N GLY A 60 -13.45 -6.43 -13.09
CA GLY A 60 -13.87 -5.04 -13.05
C GLY A 60 -12.70 -4.09 -12.88
N THR A 61 -13.00 -2.79 -12.98
CA THR A 61 -12.00 -1.73 -12.83
C THR A 61 -11.74 -1.44 -11.36
N ASP A 62 -10.62 -0.75 -11.09
CA ASP A 62 -10.29 -0.31 -9.73
C ASP A 62 -11.41 0.54 -9.15
N GLU A 63 -11.99 1.42 -9.97
CA GLU A 63 -13.09 2.30 -9.55
C GLU A 63 -14.33 1.51 -9.15
N GLU A 64 -14.67 0.48 -9.91
CA GLU A 64 -15.80 -0.39 -9.61
C GLU A 64 -15.58 -1.17 -8.32
N ILE A 65 -14.36 -1.65 -8.11
CA ILE A 65 -14.01 -2.40 -6.90
C ILE A 65 -14.01 -1.46 -5.68
N LEU A 66 -13.50 -0.23 -5.82
CA LEU A 66 -13.54 0.74 -4.72
C LEU A 66 -14.99 1.09 -4.36
N GLU A 67 -15.85 1.26 -5.36
CA GLU A 67 -17.27 1.52 -5.10
C GLU A 67 -17.91 0.35 -4.34
N TRP A 68 -17.55 -0.88 -4.69
CA TRP A 68 -17.98 -2.05 -3.93
C TRP A 68 -17.51 -1.96 -2.47
N CYS A 69 -16.27 -1.52 -2.22
CA CYS A 69 -15.75 -1.32 -0.86
C CYS A 69 -16.58 -0.29 -0.10
N PHE A 70 -16.96 0.80 -0.77
CA PHE A 70 -17.77 1.85 -0.16
C PHE A 70 -19.13 1.33 0.25
N GLU A 71 -19.75 0.52 -0.58
CA GLU A 71 -21.07 -0.05 -0.29
C GLU A 71 -21.01 -1.14 0.78
N LYS A 72 -19.97 -1.96 0.75
CA LYS A 72 -19.81 -3.07 1.68
C LYS A 72 -19.32 -2.60 3.05
N GLY A 73 -18.42 -1.66 3.07
CA GLY A 73 -17.80 -1.12 4.28
C GLY A 73 -18.31 0.27 4.63
N ARG A 74 -17.57 1.28 4.22
CA ARG A 74 -18.01 2.67 4.40
C ARG A 74 -17.57 3.53 3.23
N ARG A 75 -18.41 4.49 2.88
CA ARG A 75 -18.08 5.47 1.84
C ARG A 75 -17.18 6.54 2.42
N LEU A 76 -16.08 6.82 1.71
CA LEU A 76 -15.14 7.86 2.12
C LEU A 76 -15.54 9.18 1.46
N ASN A 77 -15.52 10.25 2.24
CA ASN A 77 -15.71 11.61 1.72
C ASN A 77 -14.34 12.27 1.50
N ASP A 78 -14.34 13.52 1.02
CA ASP A 78 -13.09 14.22 0.73
C ASP A 78 -12.21 14.40 1.97
N GLY A 79 -12.82 14.64 3.12
CA GLY A 79 -12.07 14.74 4.39
C GLY A 79 -11.40 13.42 4.78
N ASP A 80 -12.11 12.31 4.59
CA ASP A 80 -11.55 10.99 4.84
C ASP A 80 -10.35 10.73 3.92
N LEU A 81 -10.47 11.08 2.65
CA LEU A 81 -9.37 10.91 1.69
C LEU A 81 -8.17 11.79 2.04
N PHE A 82 -8.42 13.00 2.51
CA PHE A 82 -7.34 13.88 2.97
C PHE A 82 -6.57 13.24 4.11
N VAL A 83 -7.26 12.69 5.10
CA VAL A 83 -6.63 12.01 6.24
C VAL A 83 -5.90 10.75 5.78
N TRP A 84 -6.57 9.92 4.99
CA TRP A 84 -5.97 8.67 4.50
C TRP A 84 -4.70 8.94 3.68
N ASN A 85 -4.77 9.87 2.73
CA ASN A 85 -3.63 10.15 1.87
C ASN A 85 -2.47 10.75 2.66
N GLY A 86 -2.77 11.58 3.67
CA GLY A 86 -1.75 12.12 4.56
C GLY A 86 -1.02 11.01 5.33
N PHE A 87 -1.76 10.03 5.82
CA PHE A 87 -1.21 8.87 6.50
C PHE A 87 -0.45 7.97 5.52
N ALA A 88 -1.09 7.56 4.42
CA ALA A 88 -0.53 6.61 3.47
C ALA A 88 0.77 7.11 2.83
N SER A 89 0.85 8.41 2.54
CA SER A 89 2.04 9.01 1.93
C SER A 89 3.27 8.99 2.83
N LYS A 90 3.07 8.76 4.14
CA LYS A 90 4.16 8.75 5.12
C LYS A 90 4.28 7.43 5.87
N LEU A 91 3.56 6.39 5.44
CA LEU A 91 3.56 5.09 6.11
C LEU A 91 5.00 4.58 6.25
N GLY A 92 5.39 4.23 7.48
CA GLY A 92 6.75 3.82 7.80
C GLY A 92 7.61 4.94 8.39
N TRP A 93 7.13 6.20 8.34
CA TRP A 93 7.83 7.32 8.93
C TRP A 93 7.29 7.56 10.35
N ARG A 94 8.14 7.29 11.33
CA ARG A 94 7.82 7.49 12.75
C ARG A 94 6.49 6.87 13.19
N ASP A 95 6.24 5.63 12.76
CA ASP A 95 5.04 4.89 13.14
C ASP A 95 5.38 3.41 13.41
N SER A 96 4.35 2.59 13.63
CA SER A 96 4.54 1.17 13.94
C SER A 96 5.10 0.36 12.77
N VAL A 97 5.13 0.90 11.57
CA VAL A 97 5.66 0.24 10.38
C VAL A 97 7.15 0.57 10.17
N THR A 98 7.68 1.54 10.90
CA THR A 98 9.09 1.95 10.78
C THR A 98 10.08 0.79 10.88
N PRO A 99 9.96 -0.16 11.83
CA PRO A 99 10.89 -1.29 11.89
C PRO A 99 10.88 -2.13 10.62
N ARG A 100 9.74 -2.24 9.97
CA ARG A 100 9.60 -2.98 8.72
C ARG A 100 10.29 -2.28 7.56
N LEU A 101 10.19 -0.95 7.53
CA LEU A 101 10.92 -0.13 6.55
C LEU A 101 12.43 -0.35 6.71
N GLU A 102 12.94 -0.27 7.95
CA GLU A 102 14.35 -0.45 8.21
C GLU A 102 14.85 -1.84 7.82
N GLU A 103 14.07 -2.87 8.14
CA GLU A 103 14.40 -4.25 7.77
C GLU A 103 14.52 -4.41 6.25
N ARG A 104 13.57 -3.83 5.50
CA ARG A 104 13.60 -3.91 4.05
C ARG A 104 14.77 -3.15 3.45
N LYS A 105 15.09 -1.99 4.01
CA LYS A 105 16.25 -1.22 3.57
C LYS A 105 17.55 -2.02 3.79
N GLU A 106 17.66 -2.72 4.90
CA GLU A 106 18.81 -3.59 5.16
C GLU A 106 18.91 -4.70 4.11
N LYS A 107 17.81 -5.37 3.82
CA LYS A 107 17.78 -6.44 2.82
C LYS A 107 18.16 -5.95 1.43
N MET A 108 17.87 -4.70 1.13
CA MET A 108 18.20 -4.09 -0.16
C MET A 108 19.59 -3.46 -0.20
N GLY A 109 20.32 -3.48 0.94
CA GLY A 109 21.67 -2.91 1.01
C GLY A 109 21.70 -1.38 1.03
N ILE A 110 20.60 -0.75 1.44
CA ILE A 110 20.47 0.71 1.46
C ILE A 110 20.09 1.25 2.83
N ALA A 111 20.50 0.55 3.89
CA ALA A 111 20.17 0.94 5.27
C ALA A 111 20.65 2.35 5.62
N ASP A 112 21.69 2.83 4.96
CA ASP A 112 22.29 4.16 5.18
C ASP A 112 21.62 5.28 4.37
N ARG A 113 20.60 4.96 3.58
CA ARG A 113 19.88 5.97 2.79
C ARG A 113 18.85 6.69 3.66
N ASP A 114 19.25 7.85 4.22
CA ASP A 114 18.39 8.66 5.08
C ASP A 114 17.29 9.38 4.32
N ASP A 115 17.40 9.49 3.01
CA ASP A 115 16.42 10.12 2.16
C ASP A 115 15.22 9.22 1.85
N ILE A 116 15.31 7.92 2.14
CA ILE A 116 14.21 6.98 2.05
C ILE A 116 13.58 6.87 3.43
N GLN A 117 12.52 7.62 3.68
CA GLN A 117 11.96 7.83 5.02
C GLN A 117 10.64 7.14 5.28
N CYS A 118 10.01 6.57 4.26
CA CYS A 118 8.71 5.91 4.39
C CYS A 118 8.59 4.79 3.34
N ILE A 119 7.55 3.99 3.48
CA ILE A 119 7.31 2.88 2.54
C ILE A 119 7.08 3.39 1.10
N PRO A 120 6.30 4.47 0.87
CA PRO A 120 6.19 5.00 -0.49
C PRO A 120 7.53 5.38 -1.12
N ASP A 121 8.46 5.97 -0.35
CA ASP A 121 9.81 6.27 -0.83
C ASP A 121 10.54 5.00 -1.26
N LEU A 122 10.43 3.96 -0.43
CA LEU A 122 11.07 2.67 -0.71
C LEU A 122 10.52 2.04 -1.98
N ILE A 123 9.21 2.10 -2.17
CA ILE A 123 8.56 1.60 -3.37
C ILE A 123 9.06 2.34 -4.60
N ASP A 124 9.11 3.67 -4.53
CA ASP A 124 9.60 4.50 -5.63
C ASP A 124 11.06 4.19 -5.95
N PHE A 125 11.88 4.00 -4.92
CA PHE A 125 13.29 3.61 -5.11
C PHE A 125 13.38 2.25 -5.82
N ASP A 126 12.63 1.26 -5.34
CA ASP A 126 12.64 -0.10 -5.90
C ASP A 126 12.17 -0.13 -7.36
N GLU A 127 11.23 0.74 -7.69
CA GLU A 127 10.67 0.84 -9.05
C GLU A 127 11.40 1.87 -9.93
N GLY A 128 12.49 2.44 -9.44
CA GLY A 128 13.32 3.37 -10.21
C GLY A 128 12.76 4.78 -10.33
N ARG A 129 11.75 5.14 -9.54
CA ARG A 129 11.11 6.47 -9.60
C ARG A 129 11.62 7.43 -8.54
N PHE A 130 12.37 6.94 -7.56
CA PHE A 130 12.84 7.79 -6.46
C PHE A 130 13.99 8.67 -6.96
N PRO A 131 13.94 9.99 -6.72
CA PRO A 131 15.01 10.89 -7.15
C PRO A 131 16.34 10.52 -6.53
N GLU A 132 17.44 10.83 -7.22
CA GLU A 132 18.77 10.63 -6.68
C GLU A 132 19.13 11.78 -5.74
N ALA A 133 18.41 11.86 -4.62
CA ALA A 133 18.55 12.95 -3.66
C ALA A 133 19.97 13.05 -3.10
N SER A 134 20.68 11.94 -3.04
CA SER A 134 22.07 11.89 -2.58
C SER A 134 23.01 12.75 -3.42
N LYS A 135 22.58 13.18 -4.60
CA LYS A 135 23.36 14.05 -5.47
C LYS A 135 23.14 15.52 -5.21
N THR A 136 22.20 15.85 -4.34
CA THR A 136 21.95 17.24 -3.97
C THR A 136 23.06 17.68 -3.05
N PRO A 137 23.80 18.71 -3.42
CA PRO A 137 24.89 19.21 -2.57
C PRO A 137 24.35 19.77 -1.27
#